data_06662cfb37860322e4da3ad853c0669b
#
_entry.id   06662cfb37860322e4da3ad853c0669b
#
_cell.length_a   1.000
_cell.length_b   1.000
_cell.length_c   1.000
_cell.angle_alpha   90.00
_cell.angle_beta   90.00
_cell.angle_gamma   90.00
#
_symmetry.space_group_name_H-M   'P 1'
#
loop_
_entity.id
_entity.type
_entity.pdbx_description
1 polymer ?
#
loop_
_entity_poly.entity_id
_entity_poly.type
_entity_poly.pdbx_seq_one_letter_code
_entity_poly.pdbx_strand_id
1 'polypeptide(L)'
;MSTGNVVTSNGLKLALNRIFKATPDYLAPSKFKIGTGTTTPATSDTDVETGVNINGGATKSFVTGYPTLDETNMQVTFRCFINTVEGNTNNLTEFGLFNEDGTPLMYSHSVFTSITKNTSVQISFVQKDKLS
;
A
#
# COMPACT_ATOMS: atom_id res chain seq x y z
N MET A 1 -13.36 -12.64 -3.80
CA MET A 1 -12.26 -13.27 -3.05
C MET A 1 -10.98 -12.48 -3.30
N SER A 2 -10.25 -12.25 -2.25
CA SER A 2 -8.92 -11.66 -2.42
C SER A 2 -8.02 -12.64 -3.16
N THR A 3 -7.29 -12.17 -4.15
CA THR A 3 -6.34 -12.99 -4.89
C THR A 3 -4.95 -12.90 -4.31
N GLY A 4 -4.80 -12.17 -3.24
CA GLY A 4 -3.57 -12.17 -2.51
C GLY A 4 -2.94 -10.81 -2.31
N ASN A 5 -1.89 -10.88 -1.56
CA ASN A 5 -1.10 -9.77 -1.10
C ASN A 5 0.34 -10.25 -1.06
N VAL A 6 1.25 -9.52 -1.67
CA VAL A 6 2.67 -9.84 -1.64
C VAL A 6 3.50 -8.65 -1.16
N VAL A 7 4.52 -8.94 -0.36
CA VAL A 7 5.62 -8.00 -0.14
C VAL A 7 6.55 -8.15 -1.34
N THR A 8 6.85 -7.03 -2.00
CA THR A 8 7.63 -7.06 -3.23
C THR A 8 9.13 -7.23 -2.96
N SER A 9 9.89 -7.55 -4.00
CA SER A 9 11.36 -7.59 -3.90
C SER A 9 11.91 -6.24 -3.46
N ASN A 10 11.36 -5.13 -3.97
CA ASN A 10 11.74 -3.79 -3.51
C ASN A 10 11.34 -3.54 -2.07
N GLY A 11 10.23 -4.09 -1.61
CA GLY A 11 9.81 -4.02 -0.21
C GLY A 11 10.78 -4.72 0.71
N LEU A 12 11.24 -5.90 0.33
CA LEU A 12 12.26 -6.65 1.09
C LEU A 12 13.61 -5.92 1.09
N LYS A 13 14.00 -5.35 -0.05
CA LYS A 13 15.20 -4.53 -0.17
C LYS A 13 15.14 -3.32 0.74
N LEU A 14 14.00 -2.65 0.79
CA LEU A 14 13.76 -1.50 1.66
C LEU A 14 13.91 -1.91 3.14
N ALA A 15 13.27 -3.01 3.54
CA ALA A 15 13.35 -3.52 4.90
C ALA A 15 14.78 -3.89 5.29
N LEU A 16 15.48 -4.62 4.43
CA LEU A 16 16.86 -5.02 4.65
C LEU A 16 17.78 -3.80 4.85
N ASN A 17 17.63 -2.80 3.99
CA ASN A 17 18.43 -1.58 4.05
C ASN A 17 18.16 -0.81 5.35
N ARG A 18 16.91 -0.63 5.71
CA ARG A 18 16.55 0.13 6.91
C ARG A 18 16.94 -0.56 8.20
N ILE A 19 16.94 -1.90 8.23
CA ILE A 19 17.29 -2.65 9.45
C ILE A 19 18.80 -2.71 9.65
N PHE A 20 19.56 -2.94 8.59
CA PHE A 20 20.97 -3.32 8.72
C PHE A 20 21.98 -2.24 8.33
N LYS A 21 21.56 -1.22 7.61
CA LYS A 21 22.46 -0.13 7.24
C LYS A 21 22.45 0.95 8.32
N ALA A 22 23.62 1.38 8.76
CA ALA A 22 23.74 2.38 9.84
C ALA A 22 23.04 3.70 9.47
N THR A 23 23.14 4.10 8.19
CA THR A 23 22.41 5.25 7.65
C THR A 23 21.55 4.75 6.50
N PRO A 24 20.26 4.47 6.72
CA PRO A 24 19.39 3.96 5.66
C PRO A 24 19.30 4.89 4.46
N ASP A 25 19.26 4.31 3.26
CA ASP A 25 19.13 5.07 2.02
C ASP A 25 17.69 5.37 1.65
N TYR A 26 16.73 4.66 2.23
CA TYR A 26 15.31 4.74 1.86
C TYR A 26 14.46 5.16 3.04
N LEU A 27 13.42 5.92 2.75
CA LEU A 27 12.39 6.26 3.73
C LEU A 27 11.49 5.04 4.01
N ALA A 28 10.90 5.00 5.19
CA ALA A 28 9.92 3.96 5.52
C ALA A 28 8.63 4.14 4.71
N PRO A 29 7.83 3.07 4.52
CA PRO A 29 6.52 3.18 3.89
C PRO A 29 5.65 4.21 4.59
N SER A 30 5.01 5.07 3.82
CA SER A 30 4.19 6.19 4.34
C SER A 30 3.00 6.54 3.47
N LYS A 31 2.94 6.04 2.25
CA LYS A 31 1.93 6.38 1.24
C LYS A 31 1.30 5.14 0.65
N PHE A 32 0.11 5.31 0.07
CA PHE A 32 -0.52 4.25 -0.70
C PHE A 32 -1.06 4.77 -2.02
N LYS A 33 -1.24 3.84 -2.96
CA LYS A 33 -1.96 4.04 -4.21
C LYS A 33 -3.11 3.05 -4.30
N ILE A 34 -4.11 3.40 -5.06
CA ILE A 34 -5.23 2.51 -5.41
C ILE A 34 -5.29 2.35 -6.92
N GLY A 35 -5.96 1.30 -7.39
CA GLY A 35 -6.09 1.08 -8.81
C GLY A 35 -7.20 0.12 -9.19
N THR A 36 -7.30 -0.12 -10.48
CA THR A 36 -8.31 -0.97 -11.11
C THR A 36 -7.71 -2.19 -11.80
N GLY A 37 -6.43 -2.46 -11.57
CA GLY A 37 -5.75 -3.64 -12.09
C GLY A 37 -6.24 -4.92 -11.42
N THR A 38 -6.23 -6.01 -12.15
CA THR A 38 -6.75 -7.31 -11.67
C THR A 38 -5.73 -8.44 -11.76
N THR A 39 -4.53 -8.17 -12.25
CA THR A 39 -3.48 -9.18 -12.36
C THR A 39 -3.02 -9.61 -10.96
N THR A 40 -2.88 -10.92 -10.78
CA THR A 40 -2.37 -11.49 -9.53
C THR A 40 -1.04 -10.83 -9.14
N PRO A 41 -0.89 -10.33 -7.90
CA PRO A 41 0.34 -9.68 -7.46
C PRO A 41 1.55 -10.62 -7.57
N ALA A 42 2.67 -10.05 -7.96
CA ALA A 42 3.95 -10.75 -8.05
C ALA A 42 5.03 -10.00 -7.26
N THR A 43 6.03 -10.74 -6.78
CA THR A 43 7.14 -10.14 -6.02
C THR A 43 7.95 -9.14 -6.85
N SER A 44 7.89 -9.25 -8.18
CA SER A 44 8.55 -8.34 -9.11
C SER A 44 7.79 -7.03 -9.36
N ASP A 45 6.60 -6.87 -8.79
CA ASP A 45 5.81 -5.67 -8.99
C ASP A 45 6.52 -4.44 -8.41
N THR A 46 6.44 -3.33 -9.15
CA THR A 46 7.06 -2.07 -8.78
C THR A 46 6.05 -0.94 -8.65
N ASP A 47 4.82 -1.15 -9.11
CA ASP A 47 3.72 -0.17 -9.04
C ASP A 47 2.39 -0.91 -9.15
N VAL A 48 1.29 -0.21 -8.85
CA VAL A 48 -0.05 -0.69 -9.15
C VAL A 48 -0.21 -0.80 -10.67
N GLU A 49 -1.00 -1.76 -11.11
CA GLU A 49 -1.14 -2.05 -12.54
C GLU A 49 -1.83 -0.90 -13.27
N THR A 50 -2.93 -0.40 -12.73
CA THR A 50 -3.71 0.68 -13.32
C THR A 50 -4.09 1.67 -12.23
N GLY A 51 -3.25 2.65 -12.01
CA GLY A 51 -3.42 3.63 -10.93
C GLY A 51 -4.61 4.55 -11.14
N VAL A 52 -5.26 4.92 -10.05
CA VAL A 52 -6.40 5.82 -9.99
C VAL A 52 -5.99 7.08 -9.23
N ASN A 53 -6.42 8.23 -9.73
CA ASN A 53 -6.28 9.49 -9.03
C ASN A 53 -7.17 9.46 -7.77
N ILE A 54 -6.57 9.73 -6.60
CA ILE A 54 -7.31 9.70 -5.34
C ILE A 54 -8.02 11.03 -5.11
N ASN A 55 -7.25 12.11 -5.02
CA ASN A 55 -7.78 13.46 -4.82
C ASN A 55 -6.73 14.47 -5.29
N GLY A 56 -6.65 14.67 -6.60
CA GLY A 56 -5.65 15.53 -7.21
C GLY A 56 -4.26 14.91 -7.33
N GLY A 57 -4.09 13.64 -6.95
CA GLY A 57 -2.81 12.93 -7.04
C GLY A 57 -2.98 11.43 -6.94
N ALA A 58 -1.92 10.71 -7.30
CA ALA A 58 -1.92 9.25 -7.34
C ALA A 58 -1.69 8.63 -5.96
N THR A 59 -1.15 9.36 -5.01
CA THR A 59 -0.78 8.84 -3.68
C THR A 59 -1.51 9.57 -2.58
N LYS A 60 -1.67 8.88 -1.45
CA LYS A 60 -2.20 9.46 -0.22
C LYS A 60 -1.42 8.90 0.96
N SER A 61 -1.24 9.71 2.00
CA SER A 61 -0.58 9.28 3.24
C SER A 61 -1.44 8.26 3.98
N PHE A 62 -0.80 7.36 4.72
CA PHE A 62 -1.49 6.50 5.68
C PHE A 62 -2.28 7.33 6.69
N VAL A 63 -3.28 6.71 7.31
CA VAL A 63 -4.00 7.31 8.43
C VAL A 63 -2.97 7.75 9.50
N THR A 64 -3.18 8.93 10.07
CA THR A 64 -2.29 9.48 11.11
C THR A 64 -2.07 8.47 12.23
N GLY A 65 -0.83 8.28 12.63
CA GLY A 65 -0.44 7.30 13.66
C GLY A 65 -0.08 5.93 13.11
N TYR A 66 -0.23 5.70 11.82
CA TYR A 66 0.14 4.42 11.17
C TYR A 66 1.40 4.58 10.33
N PRO A 67 2.18 3.51 10.15
CA PRO A 67 1.99 2.15 10.69
C PRO A 67 2.19 2.08 12.21
N THR A 68 1.51 1.12 12.84
CA THR A 68 1.73 0.77 14.25
C THR A 68 2.56 -0.50 14.34
N LEU A 69 3.41 -0.58 15.39
CA LEU A 69 4.30 -1.71 15.60
C LEU A 69 3.87 -2.46 16.86
N ASP A 70 3.74 -3.78 16.74
CA ASP A 70 3.52 -4.68 17.87
C ASP A 70 4.78 -5.54 18.03
N GLU A 71 5.66 -5.12 18.93
CA GLU A 71 6.94 -5.78 19.13
C GLU A 71 6.81 -7.11 19.86
N THR A 72 5.71 -7.33 20.55
CA THR A 72 5.43 -8.62 21.21
C THR A 72 5.10 -9.70 20.19
N ASN A 73 4.28 -9.35 19.19
CA ASN A 73 3.86 -10.28 18.13
C ASN A 73 4.67 -10.14 16.84
N MET A 74 5.67 -9.27 16.81
CA MET A 74 6.49 -8.99 15.63
C MET A 74 5.64 -8.62 14.41
N GLN A 75 4.69 -7.72 14.61
CA GLN A 75 3.68 -7.36 13.62
C GLN A 75 3.66 -5.86 13.37
N VAL A 76 3.50 -5.48 12.10
CA VAL A 76 3.24 -4.10 11.68
C VAL A 76 1.84 -4.01 11.11
N THR A 77 1.12 -2.94 11.44
CA THR A 77 -0.21 -2.66 10.90
C THR A 77 -0.19 -1.35 10.11
N PHE A 78 -0.63 -1.42 8.87
CA PHE A 78 -0.81 -0.27 8.00
C PHE A 78 -2.29 0.03 7.86
N ARG A 79 -2.67 1.30 7.82
CA ARG A 79 -4.05 1.70 7.59
C ARG A 79 -4.13 2.81 6.55
N CYS A 80 -4.91 2.56 5.51
CA CYS A 80 -5.17 3.47 4.41
C CYS A 80 -6.65 3.81 4.39
N PHE A 81 -7.00 5.06 4.13
CA PHE A 81 -8.40 5.48 4.15
C PHE A 81 -8.71 6.32 2.92
N ILE A 82 -9.84 6.00 2.27
CA ILE A 82 -10.38 6.75 1.15
C ILE A 82 -11.77 7.23 1.54
N ASN A 83 -11.97 8.53 1.54
CA ASN A 83 -13.25 9.12 1.93
C ASN A 83 -14.25 9.18 0.76
N THR A 84 -15.41 9.74 1.01
CA THR A 84 -16.53 9.75 0.05
C THR A 84 -16.29 10.58 -1.21
N VAL A 85 -15.27 11.45 -1.23
CA VAL A 85 -14.97 12.30 -2.41
C VAL A 85 -13.74 11.84 -3.17
N GLU A 86 -13.08 10.77 -2.71
CA GLU A 86 -11.83 10.30 -3.30
C GLU A 86 -12.02 9.03 -4.14
N GLY A 87 -11.32 8.93 -5.27
CA GLY A 87 -11.30 7.73 -6.11
C GLY A 87 -12.64 7.38 -6.75
N ASN A 88 -13.59 8.29 -6.80
CA ASN A 88 -14.95 8.03 -7.29
C ASN A 88 -14.99 7.67 -8.78
N THR A 89 -16.08 7.01 -9.19
CA THR A 89 -16.35 6.53 -10.54
C THR A 89 -15.45 5.37 -10.98
N ASN A 90 -14.81 4.70 -10.05
CA ASN A 90 -13.92 3.57 -10.34
C ASN A 90 -14.36 2.30 -9.62
N ASN A 91 -14.08 1.16 -10.24
CA ASN A 91 -14.18 -0.14 -9.61
C ASN A 91 -12.80 -0.52 -9.09
N LEU A 92 -12.58 -0.30 -7.82
CA LEU A 92 -11.27 -0.50 -7.19
C LEU A 92 -11.00 -1.97 -6.94
N THR A 93 -9.81 -2.43 -7.33
CA THR A 93 -9.41 -3.83 -7.25
C THR A 93 -8.01 -4.03 -6.70
N GLU A 94 -7.24 -2.97 -6.51
CA GLU A 94 -5.85 -3.09 -6.05
C GLU A 94 -5.46 -1.91 -5.17
N PHE A 95 -4.50 -2.16 -4.28
CA PHE A 95 -3.78 -1.10 -3.61
C PHE A 95 -2.31 -1.51 -3.39
N GLY A 96 -1.45 -0.53 -3.28
CA GLY A 96 -0.04 -0.74 -3.00
C GLY A 96 0.45 0.23 -1.95
N LEU A 97 1.41 -0.21 -1.13
CA LEU A 97 2.06 0.60 -0.11
C LEU A 97 3.43 1.04 -0.61
N PHE A 98 3.76 2.31 -0.40
CA PHE A 98 4.97 2.93 -0.95
C PHE A 98 5.65 3.80 0.11
N ASN A 99 6.94 4.09 -0.10
CA ASN A 99 7.62 5.16 0.61
C ASN A 99 7.53 6.48 -0.17
N GLU A 100 8.15 7.54 0.35
CA GLU A 100 8.11 8.88 -0.23
C GLU A 100 9.44 9.30 -0.88
N ASP A 101 10.29 8.35 -1.23
CA ASP A 101 11.53 8.71 -1.92
C ASP A 101 11.23 9.35 -3.28
N GLY A 102 12.19 10.10 -3.83
CA GLY A 102 12.05 10.71 -5.14
C GLY A 102 11.69 9.71 -6.23
N THR A 103 12.19 8.47 -6.12
CA THR A 103 11.70 7.31 -6.86
C THR A 103 11.06 6.37 -5.85
N PRO A 104 9.74 6.43 -5.66
CA PRO A 104 9.09 5.64 -4.62
C PRO A 104 9.27 4.14 -4.84
N LEU A 105 9.56 3.42 -3.75
CA LEU A 105 9.63 1.96 -3.77
C LEU A 105 8.30 1.40 -3.29
N MET A 106 7.75 0.45 -4.04
CA MET A 106 6.58 -0.32 -3.62
C MET A 106 7.01 -1.33 -2.56
N TYR A 107 6.39 -1.24 -1.38
CA TYR A 107 6.60 -2.21 -0.32
C TYR A 107 5.75 -3.46 -0.52
N SER A 108 4.49 -3.30 -0.87
CA SER A 108 3.55 -4.41 -1.06
C SER A 108 2.49 -4.08 -2.09
N HIS A 109 1.90 -5.14 -2.66
CA HIS A 109 0.84 -5.04 -3.65
C HIS A 109 -0.27 -6.03 -3.31
N SER A 110 -1.50 -5.56 -3.30
CA SER A 110 -2.69 -6.37 -2.99
C SER A 110 -3.74 -6.21 -4.08
N VAL A 111 -4.38 -7.31 -4.44
CA VAL A 111 -5.53 -7.33 -5.35
C VAL A 111 -6.70 -7.98 -4.61
N PHE A 112 -7.88 -7.40 -4.75
CA PHE A 112 -9.08 -7.79 -4.03
C PHE A 112 -10.31 -7.76 -4.94
N THR A 113 -11.43 -8.28 -4.41
CA THR A 113 -12.71 -8.25 -5.12
C THR A 113 -13.14 -6.80 -5.34
N SER A 114 -13.56 -6.47 -6.56
CA SER A 114 -13.94 -5.12 -6.98
C SER A 114 -14.91 -4.45 -6.02
N ILE A 115 -14.60 -3.20 -5.68
CA ILE A 115 -15.45 -2.32 -4.88
C ILE A 115 -15.79 -1.10 -5.74
N THR A 116 -17.07 -0.90 -6.02
CA THR A 116 -17.53 0.29 -6.73
C THR A 116 -17.43 1.50 -5.82
N LYS A 117 -16.58 2.45 -6.19
CA LYS A 117 -16.35 3.66 -5.43
C LYS A 117 -17.21 4.80 -5.93
N ASN A 118 -18.04 5.35 -5.05
CA ASN A 118 -18.89 6.50 -5.32
C ASN A 118 -19.01 7.39 -4.07
N THR A 119 -19.81 8.45 -4.15
CA THR A 119 -19.95 9.44 -3.08
C THR A 119 -20.63 8.90 -1.81
N SER A 120 -21.18 7.69 -1.85
CA SER A 120 -21.80 7.05 -0.67
C SER A 120 -20.87 6.02 -0.02
N VAL A 121 -19.65 5.83 -0.54
CA VAL A 121 -18.73 4.78 -0.11
C VAL A 121 -17.43 5.40 0.39
N GLN A 122 -16.99 4.94 1.56
CA GLN A 122 -15.64 5.17 2.06
C GLN A 122 -15.00 3.82 2.37
N ILE A 123 -13.69 3.73 2.23
CA ILE A 123 -13.00 2.44 2.33
C ILE A 123 -11.79 2.58 3.24
N SER A 124 -11.65 1.64 4.18
CA SER A 124 -10.40 1.43 4.93
C SER A 124 -9.73 0.18 4.44
N PHE A 125 -8.44 0.29 4.10
CA PHE A 125 -7.59 -0.87 3.85
C PHE A 125 -6.69 -1.04 5.06
N VAL A 126 -6.73 -2.22 5.67
CA VAL A 126 -5.87 -2.57 6.80
C VAL A 126 -5.02 -3.76 6.40
N GLN A 127 -3.70 -3.58 6.49
CA GLN A 127 -2.74 -4.65 6.20
C GLN A 127 -1.90 -4.90 7.43
N LYS A 128 -1.79 -6.16 7.80
CA LYS A 128 -0.97 -6.60 8.92
C LYS A 128 0.09 -7.57 8.40
N ASP A 129 1.34 -7.23 8.61
CA ASP A 129 2.47 -8.06 8.20
C ASP A 129 3.22 -8.51 9.44
N LYS A 130 3.56 -9.78 9.47
CA LYS A 130 4.27 -10.40 10.58
C LYS A 130 5.67 -10.79 10.14
N LEU A 131 6.66 -10.43 10.96
CA LEU A 131 8.05 -10.85 10.78
C LEU A 131 8.24 -12.18 11.51
N SER A 132 8.30 -13.24 10.77
CA SER A 132 8.47 -14.56 11.38
C SER A 132 9.33 -15.48 10.53
#